data_050b8e8a77b5030dba98bf0b668dd502
#
_entry.id   050b8e8a77b5030dba98bf0b668dd502
#
_cell.length_a   1.000
_cell.length_b   1.000
_cell.length_c   1.000
_cell.angle_alpha   90.00
_cell.angle_beta   90.00
_cell.angle_gamma   90.00
#
_symmetry.space_group_name_H-M   'P 1'
#
loop_
_entity.id
_entity.type
_entity.pdbx_description
1 polymer ?
#
loop_
_entity_poly.entity_id
_entity_poly.type
_entity_poly.pdbx_seq_one_letter_code
_entity_poly.pdbx_strand_id
1 'polypeptide(L)'
;MGRRQDLIDTALGLFYEHGIHAIGINQVLQEAGVAKQTLYNHFDSKDSLVEAVVERRDQLFFSWLEGRMNSRASGQEALLELFDAIHDWINNRVPTLNRFYGCFFINTCGEYSDPAHPVHERCAAHKMRIFQMIKSHALSATQSDSEAEHLANAMVLLKEGAIVKAHVEGDLDAAIK
;
A
#
# COMPACT_ATOMS: atom_id res chain seq x y z
N MET A 1 4.38 -21.61 -6.51
CA MET A 1 3.64 -20.40 -6.93
C MET A 1 3.41 -20.47 -8.45
N GLY A 2 2.32 -19.94 -8.97
CA GLY A 2 2.06 -19.97 -10.40
C GLY A 2 2.77 -18.83 -11.13
N ARG A 3 3.16 -19.04 -12.41
CA ARG A 3 3.88 -18.02 -13.22
C ARG A 3 3.21 -16.64 -13.26
N ARG A 4 1.87 -16.59 -13.14
CA ARG A 4 1.14 -15.32 -13.04
C ARG A 4 1.51 -14.56 -11.75
N GLN A 5 1.59 -15.25 -10.63
CA GLN A 5 1.94 -14.63 -9.35
C GLN A 5 3.41 -14.18 -9.34
N ASP A 6 4.30 -14.99 -9.91
CA ASP A 6 5.72 -14.63 -10.00
C ASP A 6 5.92 -13.33 -10.82
N LEU A 7 5.16 -13.17 -11.94
CA LEU A 7 5.14 -11.92 -12.71
C LEU A 7 4.64 -10.72 -11.90
N ILE A 8 3.57 -10.89 -11.13
CA ILE A 8 3.01 -9.81 -10.30
C ILE A 8 4.00 -9.40 -9.21
N ASP A 9 4.56 -10.38 -8.47
CA ASP A 9 5.46 -10.09 -7.34
C ASP A 9 6.79 -9.49 -7.83
N THR A 10 7.32 -9.95 -8.98
CA THR A 10 8.49 -9.34 -9.64
C THR A 10 8.21 -7.91 -10.09
N ALA A 11 7.07 -7.69 -10.78
CA ALA A 11 6.68 -6.36 -11.24
C ALA A 11 6.44 -5.41 -10.06
N LEU A 12 5.84 -5.88 -8.96
CA LEU A 12 5.63 -5.10 -7.75
C LEU A 12 6.97 -4.58 -7.18
N GLY A 13 7.98 -5.43 -7.09
CA GLY A 13 9.31 -5.03 -6.63
C GLY A 13 9.91 -3.92 -7.51
N LEU A 14 9.95 -4.16 -8.82
CA LEU A 14 10.52 -3.22 -9.79
C LEU A 14 9.75 -1.88 -9.84
N PHE A 15 8.42 -1.93 -9.89
CA PHE A 15 7.58 -0.72 -9.96
C PHE A 15 7.65 0.11 -8.67
N TYR A 16 7.75 -0.56 -7.52
CA TYR A 16 7.82 0.14 -6.25
C TYR A 16 9.16 0.86 -6.05
N GLU A 17 10.26 0.25 -6.49
CA GLU A 17 11.60 0.83 -6.36
C GLU A 17 11.89 1.91 -7.41
N HIS A 18 11.45 1.69 -8.66
CA HIS A 18 11.92 2.49 -9.79
C HIS A 18 10.82 3.32 -10.47
N GLY A 19 9.55 3.13 -10.10
CA GLY A 19 8.39 3.73 -10.78
C GLY A 19 7.87 2.85 -11.92
N ILE A 20 6.56 2.98 -12.19
CA ILE A 20 5.87 2.11 -13.15
C ILE A 20 6.26 2.46 -14.59
N HIS A 21 6.28 3.77 -14.93
CA HIS A 21 6.60 4.21 -16.29
C HIS A 21 8.06 3.97 -16.66
N ALA A 22 8.98 4.00 -15.69
CA ALA A 22 10.39 3.75 -15.91
C ALA A 22 10.70 2.28 -16.26
N ILE A 23 9.88 1.34 -15.81
CA ILE A 23 10.09 -0.10 -16.01
C ILE A 23 9.30 -0.59 -17.22
N GLY A 24 10.01 -1.09 -18.23
CA GLY A 24 9.42 -1.72 -19.41
C GLY A 24 9.04 -3.19 -19.18
N ILE A 25 8.09 -3.71 -19.97
CA ILE A 25 7.69 -5.12 -19.93
C ILE A 25 8.88 -6.08 -20.07
N ASN A 26 9.83 -5.77 -20.96
CA ASN A 26 11.00 -6.65 -21.19
C ASN A 26 11.87 -6.78 -19.92
N GLN A 27 11.96 -5.74 -19.11
CA GLN A 27 12.70 -5.80 -17.84
C GLN A 27 11.98 -6.69 -16.83
N VAL A 28 10.65 -6.59 -16.74
CA VAL A 28 9.85 -7.48 -15.88
C VAL A 28 10.02 -8.95 -16.32
N LEU A 29 10.01 -9.23 -17.65
CA LEU A 29 10.21 -10.57 -18.18
C LEU A 29 11.60 -11.12 -17.86
N GLN A 30 12.61 -10.31 -18.02
CA GLN A 30 14.00 -10.68 -17.72
C GLN A 30 14.17 -11.03 -16.25
N GLU A 31 13.67 -10.19 -15.35
CA GLU A 31 13.79 -10.38 -13.90
C GLU A 31 12.95 -11.59 -13.42
N ALA A 32 11.76 -11.78 -13.98
CA ALA A 32 10.90 -12.93 -13.67
C ALA A 32 11.38 -14.25 -14.31
N GLY A 33 12.33 -14.20 -15.24
CA GLY A 33 12.83 -15.38 -15.96
C GLY A 33 11.78 -16.07 -16.84
N VAL A 34 10.85 -15.29 -17.43
CA VAL A 34 9.74 -15.84 -18.25
C VAL A 34 9.74 -15.29 -19.67
N ALA A 35 9.23 -16.10 -20.61
CA ALA A 35 9.08 -15.69 -22.01
C ALA A 35 7.94 -14.66 -22.16
N LYS A 36 8.05 -13.79 -23.17
CA LYS A 36 7.06 -12.76 -23.50
C LYS A 36 5.63 -13.34 -23.69
N GLN A 37 5.52 -14.50 -24.33
CA GLN A 37 4.27 -15.20 -24.52
C GLN A 37 3.60 -15.55 -23.17
N THR A 38 4.38 -15.89 -22.15
CA THR A 38 3.85 -16.22 -20.80
C THR A 38 3.15 -15.02 -20.18
N LEU A 39 3.70 -13.82 -20.33
CA LEU A 39 3.05 -12.60 -19.83
C LEU A 39 1.72 -12.34 -20.55
N TYR A 40 1.73 -12.37 -21.90
CA TYR A 40 0.53 -12.11 -22.69
C TYR A 40 -0.55 -13.20 -22.59
N ASN A 41 -0.22 -14.38 -22.09
CA ASN A 41 -1.21 -15.40 -21.71
C ASN A 41 -1.97 -15.04 -20.42
N HIS A 42 -1.48 -14.08 -19.64
CA HIS A 42 -2.06 -13.68 -18.35
C HIS A 42 -2.52 -12.23 -18.28
N PHE A 43 -1.95 -11.35 -19.12
CA PHE A 43 -2.20 -9.91 -19.12
C PHE A 43 -2.24 -9.38 -20.53
N ASP A 44 -3.33 -8.69 -20.90
CA ASP A 44 -3.53 -8.14 -22.24
C ASP A 44 -2.62 -6.94 -22.53
N SER A 45 -2.19 -6.25 -21.48
CA SER A 45 -1.38 -5.03 -21.56
C SER A 45 -0.47 -4.85 -20.33
N LYS A 46 0.40 -3.83 -20.38
CA LYS A 46 1.14 -3.39 -19.17
C LYS A 46 0.18 -2.90 -18.10
N ASP A 47 -0.88 -2.17 -18.48
CA ASP A 47 -1.82 -1.61 -17.52
C ASP A 47 -2.60 -2.72 -16.79
N SER A 48 -2.98 -3.80 -17.47
CA SER A 48 -3.62 -4.95 -16.81
C SER A 48 -2.67 -5.66 -15.82
N LEU A 49 -1.36 -5.68 -16.09
CA LEU A 49 -0.36 -6.12 -15.11
C LEU A 49 -0.27 -5.13 -13.93
N VAL A 50 -0.24 -3.82 -14.22
CA VAL A 50 -0.18 -2.78 -13.18
C VAL A 50 -1.40 -2.85 -12.26
N GLU A 51 -2.61 -3.03 -12.80
CA GLU A 51 -3.82 -3.25 -12.00
C GLU A 51 -3.67 -4.44 -11.05
N ALA A 52 -3.16 -5.57 -11.55
CA ALA A 52 -2.92 -6.75 -10.72
C ALA A 52 -1.85 -6.52 -9.65
N VAL A 53 -0.83 -5.71 -9.95
CA VAL A 53 0.21 -5.29 -9.00
C VAL A 53 -0.36 -4.39 -7.90
N VAL A 54 -1.19 -3.41 -8.25
CA VAL A 54 -1.88 -2.54 -7.28
C VAL A 54 -2.77 -3.37 -6.34
N GLU A 55 -3.56 -4.30 -6.90
CA GLU A 55 -4.38 -5.21 -6.12
C GLU A 55 -3.53 -6.10 -5.18
N ARG A 56 -2.42 -6.63 -5.68
CA ARG A 56 -1.48 -7.42 -4.87
C ARG A 56 -0.90 -6.62 -3.72
N ARG A 57 -0.49 -5.37 -3.98
CA ARG A 57 0.03 -4.48 -2.94
C ARG A 57 -1.04 -4.14 -1.90
N ASP A 58 -2.30 -3.90 -2.32
CA ASP A 58 -3.41 -3.70 -1.41
C ASP A 58 -3.60 -4.89 -0.48
N GLN A 59 -3.66 -6.11 -1.02
CA GLN A 59 -3.82 -7.33 -0.24
C GLN A 59 -2.72 -7.49 0.81
N LEU A 60 -1.45 -7.31 0.41
CA LEU A 60 -0.31 -7.44 1.31
C LEU A 60 -0.34 -6.39 2.43
N PHE A 61 -0.53 -5.12 2.06
CA PHE A 61 -0.52 -4.03 3.02
C PHE A 61 -1.71 -4.09 3.97
N PHE A 62 -2.91 -4.31 3.42
CA PHE A 62 -4.13 -4.39 4.22
C PHE A 62 -4.07 -5.56 5.22
N SER A 63 -3.76 -6.77 4.75
CA SER A 63 -3.72 -7.95 5.64
C SER A 63 -2.66 -7.82 6.74
N TRP A 64 -1.51 -7.22 6.42
CA TRP A 64 -0.47 -6.96 7.41
C TRP A 64 -0.95 -5.95 8.46
N LEU A 65 -1.49 -4.80 8.03
CA LEU A 65 -1.92 -3.75 8.94
C LEU A 65 -3.12 -4.18 9.79
N GLU A 66 -4.09 -4.84 9.15
CA GLU A 66 -5.26 -5.42 9.83
C GLU A 66 -4.84 -6.42 10.91
N GLY A 67 -3.89 -7.30 10.60
CA GLY A 67 -3.35 -8.26 11.57
C GLY A 67 -2.68 -7.57 12.77
N ARG A 68 -1.93 -6.48 12.52
CA ARG A 68 -1.31 -5.68 13.58
C ARG A 68 -2.37 -5.01 14.48
N MET A 69 -3.32 -4.30 13.89
CA MET A 69 -4.35 -3.57 14.66
C MET A 69 -5.28 -4.52 15.40
N ASN A 70 -5.71 -5.63 14.78
CA ASN A 70 -6.59 -6.63 15.41
C ASN A 70 -5.90 -7.46 16.51
N SER A 71 -4.58 -7.39 16.63
CA SER A 71 -3.86 -8.05 17.74
C SER A 71 -4.02 -7.33 19.08
N ARG A 72 -4.61 -6.14 19.10
CA ARG A 72 -4.81 -5.32 20.29
C ARG A 72 -6.19 -5.54 20.92
N ALA A 73 -6.24 -5.39 22.25
CA ALA A 73 -7.44 -5.71 23.04
C ALA A 73 -8.54 -4.62 22.96
N SER A 74 -8.18 -3.37 22.64
CA SER A 74 -9.12 -2.24 22.56
C SER A 74 -8.94 -1.42 21.28
N GLY A 75 -9.97 -0.68 20.90
CA GLY A 75 -9.91 0.24 19.77
C GLY A 75 -8.84 1.32 19.92
N GLN A 76 -8.65 1.88 21.13
CA GLN A 76 -7.60 2.86 21.40
C GLN A 76 -6.19 2.26 21.22
N GLU A 77 -5.95 1.06 21.73
CA GLU A 77 -4.66 0.39 21.54
C GLU A 77 -4.41 0.05 20.06
N ALA A 78 -5.45 -0.36 19.31
CA ALA A 78 -5.34 -0.61 17.88
C ALA A 78 -4.98 0.67 17.09
N LEU A 79 -5.54 1.83 17.48
CA LEU A 79 -5.20 3.11 16.86
C LEU A 79 -3.76 3.56 17.16
N LEU A 80 -3.23 3.27 18.34
CA LEU A 80 -1.80 3.50 18.66
C LEU A 80 -0.92 2.53 17.86
N GLU A 81 -1.31 1.25 17.78
CA GLU A 81 -0.61 0.24 16.99
C GLU A 81 -0.48 0.62 15.51
N LEU A 82 -1.42 1.39 14.95
CA LEU A 82 -1.30 1.92 13.60
C LEU A 82 0.03 2.62 13.39
N PHE A 83 0.42 3.48 14.31
CA PHE A 83 1.66 4.27 14.17
C PHE A 83 2.90 3.44 14.46
N ASP A 84 2.85 2.50 15.41
CA ASP A 84 3.94 1.54 15.64
C ASP A 84 4.15 0.66 14.42
N ALA A 85 3.07 0.20 13.78
CA ALA A 85 3.14 -0.56 12.55
C ALA A 85 3.76 0.26 11.40
N ILE A 86 3.31 1.50 11.20
CA ILE A 86 3.88 2.39 10.17
C ILE A 86 5.36 2.67 10.44
N HIS A 87 5.76 2.87 11.71
CA HIS A 87 7.16 3.03 12.10
C HIS A 87 8.00 1.78 11.72
N ASP A 88 7.50 0.59 12.00
CA ASP A 88 8.18 -0.66 11.62
C ASP A 88 8.34 -0.79 10.11
N TRP A 89 7.31 -0.44 9.33
CA TRP A 89 7.38 -0.46 7.88
C TRP A 89 8.40 0.57 7.33
N ILE A 90 8.37 1.81 7.80
CA ILE A 90 9.33 2.86 7.44
C ILE A 90 10.77 2.39 7.71
N ASN A 91 10.99 1.69 8.81
CA ASN A 91 12.29 1.17 9.23
C ASN A 91 12.67 -0.18 8.62
N ASN A 92 11.95 -0.66 7.59
CA ASN A 92 12.23 -1.92 6.88
C ASN A 92 12.16 -3.18 7.77
N ARG A 93 11.34 -3.16 8.82
CA ARG A 93 11.13 -4.29 9.74
C ARG A 93 10.01 -5.22 9.30
N VAL A 94 9.41 -4.98 8.12
CA VAL A 94 8.28 -5.74 7.57
C VAL A 94 8.67 -6.37 6.23
N PRO A 95 9.32 -7.54 6.22
CA PRO A 95 9.85 -8.15 4.98
C PRO A 95 8.79 -8.39 3.90
N THR A 96 7.54 -8.68 4.30
CA THR A 96 6.42 -8.94 3.36
C THR A 96 6.00 -7.71 2.55
N LEU A 97 6.40 -6.51 2.97
CA LEU A 97 6.09 -5.26 2.28
C LEU A 97 7.23 -4.71 1.42
N ASN A 98 8.33 -5.45 1.30
CA ASN A 98 9.58 -5.01 0.66
C ASN A 98 10.22 -3.80 1.39
N ARG A 99 11.34 -3.33 0.87
CA ARG A 99 11.98 -2.11 1.35
C ARG A 99 11.05 -0.91 1.19
N PHE A 100 11.11 0.04 2.11
CA PHE A 100 10.32 1.26 2.08
C PHE A 100 10.82 2.23 1.00
N TYR A 101 9.93 2.55 0.07
CA TYR A 101 10.10 3.55 -0.99
C TYR A 101 8.92 4.53 -1.01
N GLY A 102 8.36 4.85 0.17
CA GLY A 102 7.16 5.69 0.29
C GLY A 102 5.85 4.91 0.09
N CYS A 103 4.78 5.63 -0.14
CA CYS A 103 3.48 5.01 -0.40
C CYS A 103 3.34 4.61 -1.87
N PHE A 104 3.28 3.30 -2.16
CA PHE A 104 3.11 2.79 -3.53
C PHE A 104 1.89 3.41 -4.24
N PHE A 105 0.77 3.56 -3.53
CA PHE A 105 -0.48 4.09 -4.10
C PHE A 105 -0.38 5.58 -4.45
N ILE A 106 0.29 6.39 -3.63
CA ILE A 106 0.57 7.81 -3.94
C ILE A 106 1.49 7.90 -5.15
N ASN A 107 2.58 7.13 -5.17
CA ASN A 107 3.53 7.11 -6.28
C ASN A 107 2.82 6.69 -7.58
N THR A 108 1.98 5.64 -7.53
CA THR A 108 1.17 5.17 -8.66
C THR A 108 0.21 6.25 -9.18
N CYS A 109 -0.53 6.95 -8.29
CA CYS A 109 -1.41 8.04 -8.72
C CYS A 109 -0.67 9.22 -9.33
N GLY A 110 0.60 9.45 -8.96
CA GLY A 110 1.46 10.44 -9.61
C GLY A 110 1.75 10.10 -11.08
N GLU A 111 1.78 8.81 -11.42
CA GLU A 111 2.00 8.31 -12.78
C GLU A 111 0.67 8.11 -13.56
N TYR A 112 -0.41 7.75 -12.87
CA TYR A 112 -1.77 7.57 -13.41
C TYR A 112 -2.68 8.66 -12.85
N SER A 113 -2.52 9.89 -13.35
CA SER A 113 -3.15 11.09 -12.77
C SER A 113 -4.63 11.27 -13.12
N ASP A 114 -5.15 10.57 -14.14
CA ASP A 114 -6.59 10.59 -14.47
C ASP A 114 -7.39 9.81 -13.41
N PRO A 115 -8.29 10.47 -12.65
CA PRO A 115 -9.09 9.80 -11.63
C PRO A 115 -10.02 8.70 -12.18
N ALA A 116 -10.38 8.75 -13.46
CA ALA A 116 -11.21 7.73 -14.13
C ALA A 116 -10.37 6.55 -14.65
N HIS A 117 -9.05 6.59 -14.55
CA HIS A 117 -8.20 5.47 -14.97
C HIS A 117 -8.34 4.30 -13.99
N PRO A 118 -8.52 3.04 -14.45
CA PRO A 118 -8.73 1.88 -13.56
C PRO A 118 -7.64 1.70 -12.48
N VAL A 119 -6.38 1.98 -12.82
CA VAL A 119 -5.26 1.94 -11.86
C VAL A 119 -5.44 2.98 -10.74
N HIS A 120 -5.86 4.22 -11.11
CA HIS A 120 -6.12 5.27 -10.12
C HIS A 120 -7.28 4.91 -9.21
N GLU A 121 -8.38 4.42 -9.77
CA GLU A 121 -9.56 3.98 -9.00
C GLU A 121 -9.20 2.90 -7.96
N ARG A 122 -8.33 1.93 -8.32
CA ARG A 122 -7.83 0.91 -7.38
C ARG A 122 -7.01 1.52 -6.24
N CYS A 123 -6.20 2.53 -6.53
CA CYS A 123 -5.46 3.24 -5.49
C CYS A 123 -6.39 4.01 -4.54
N ALA A 124 -7.42 4.66 -5.07
CA ALA A 124 -8.45 5.34 -4.27
C ALA A 124 -9.25 4.33 -3.40
N ALA A 125 -9.61 3.18 -3.96
CA ALA A 125 -10.28 2.10 -3.23
C ALA A 125 -9.43 1.59 -2.05
N HIS A 126 -8.11 1.42 -2.24
CA HIS A 126 -7.20 1.09 -1.14
C HIS A 126 -7.27 2.13 -0.01
N LYS A 127 -7.18 3.42 -0.35
CA LYS A 127 -7.24 4.50 0.66
C LYS A 127 -8.55 4.48 1.45
N MET A 128 -9.66 4.26 0.76
CA MET A 128 -10.98 4.13 1.39
C MET A 128 -11.04 2.90 2.31
N ARG A 129 -10.49 1.77 1.89
CA ARG A 129 -10.46 0.53 2.67
C ARG A 129 -9.66 0.71 3.97
N ILE A 130 -8.51 1.36 3.91
CA ILE A 130 -7.71 1.69 5.10
C ILE A 130 -8.47 2.64 6.03
N PHE A 131 -9.13 3.68 5.49
CA PHE A 131 -9.98 4.58 6.28
C PHE A 131 -11.07 3.82 7.03
N GLN A 132 -11.80 2.91 6.36
CA GLN A 132 -12.86 2.13 7.00
C GLN A 132 -12.34 1.22 8.12
N MET A 133 -11.17 0.60 7.94
CA MET A 133 -10.52 -0.18 8.98
C MET A 133 -10.20 0.69 10.21
N ILE A 134 -9.59 1.86 10.01
CA ILE A 134 -9.27 2.79 11.10
C ILE A 134 -10.56 3.27 11.78
N LYS A 135 -11.60 3.62 11.01
CA LYS A 135 -12.90 4.04 11.55
C LYS A 135 -13.54 2.93 12.40
N SER A 136 -13.44 1.67 12.00
CA SER A 136 -13.99 0.55 12.79
C SER A 136 -13.37 0.44 14.19
N HIS A 137 -12.07 0.69 14.32
CA HIS A 137 -11.40 0.76 15.62
C HIS A 137 -11.73 2.05 16.39
N ALA A 138 -11.88 3.18 15.68
CA ALA A 138 -12.28 4.45 16.29
C ALA A 138 -13.69 4.37 16.92
N LEU A 139 -14.62 3.64 16.31
CA LEU A 139 -15.96 3.38 16.88
C LEU A 139 -15.90 2.72 18.26
N SER A 140 -14.92 1.88 18.51
CA SER A 140 -14.69 1.23 19.80
C SER A 140 -13.95 2.13 20.81
N ALA A 141 -13.43 3.28 20.37
CA ALA A 141 -12.63 4.21 21.18
C ALA A 141 -13.36 5.54 21.45
N THR A 142 -14.53 5.76 20.85
CA THR A 142 -15.32 7.02 20.94
C THR A 142 -16.76 6.75 21.38
N GLN A 143 -17.52 7.83 21.66
CA GLN A 143 -18.89 7.71 22.15
C GLN A 143 -19.95 7.86 21.04
N SER A 144 -19.55 8.30 19.84
CA SER A 144 -20.46 8.50 18.71
C SER A 144 -19.79 8.21 17.36
N ASP A 145 -20.61 7.90 16.36
CA ASP A 145 -20.14 7.70 14.98
C ASP A 145 -19.47 8.94 14.41
N SER A 146 -19.98 10.14 14.73
CA SER A 146 -19.37 11.42 14.32
C SER A 146 -17.97 11.62 14.92
N GLU A 147 -17.78 11.31 16.20
CA GLU A 147 -16.46 11.38 16.83
C GLU A 147 -15.50 10.34 16.22
N ALA A 148 -15.98 9.13 15.97
CA ALA A 148 -15.19 8.07 15.33
C ALA A 148 -14.73 8.48 13.93
N GLU A 149 -15.61 9.12 13.14
CA GLU A 149 -15.26 9.59 11.81
C GLU A 149 -14.24 10.74 11.84
N HIS A 150 -14.41 11.70 12.74
CA HIS A 150 -13.43 12.78 12.93
C HIS A 150 -12.07 12.24 13.37
N LEU A 151 -12.06 11.32 14.34
CA LEU A 151 -10.83 10.67 14.79
C LEU A 151 -10.16 9.89 13.65
N ALA A 152 -10.92 9.08 12.90
CA ALA A 152 -10.38 8.31 11.79
C ALA A 152 -9.77 9.20 10.70
N ASN A 153 -10.43 10.31 10.34
CA ASN A 153 -9.88 11.30 9.40
C ASN A 153 -8.56 11.89 9.90
N ALA A 154 -8.49 12.28 11.18
CA ALA A 154 -7.26 12.81 11.76
C ALA A 154 -6.13 11.77 11.75
N MET A 155 -6.41 10.52 12.13
CA MET A 155 -5.45 9.42 12.13
C MET A 155 -4.91 9.14 10.73
N VAL A 156 -5.80 9.13 9.71
CA VAL A 156 -5.38 8.96 8.31
C VAL A 156 -4.47 10.08 7.85
N LEU A 157 -4.81 11.35 8.13
CA LEU A 157 -3.98 12.49 7.77
C LEU A 157 -2.60 12.43 8.44
N LEU A 158 -2.54 12.10 9.74
CA LEU A 158 -1.27 11.94 10.47
C LEU A 158 -0.44 10.79 9.90
N LYS A 159 -1.05 9.65 9.60
CA LYS A 159 -0.40 8.50 8.97
C LYS A 159 0.20 8.87 7.61
N GLU A 160 -0.58 9.54 6.73
CA GLU A 160 -0.07 9.98 5.42
C GLU A 160 1.07 10.99 5.58
N GLY A 161 0.94 11.93 6.51
CA GLY A 161 2.00 12.90 6.84
C GLY A 161 3.29 12.23 7.30
N ALA A 162 3.21 11.23 8.18
CA ALA A 162 4.36 10.46 8.66
C ALA A 162 5.07 9.73 7.50
N ILE A 163 4.30 9.10 6.60
CA ILE A 163 4.85 8.41 5.42
C ILE A 163 5.58 9.40 4.50
N VAL A 164 4.99 10.58 4.25
CA VAL A 164 5.61 11.63 3.41
C VAL A 164 6.89 12.15 4.06
N LYS A 165 6.88 12.48 5.36
CA LYS A 165 8.06 12.93 6.09
C LYS A 165 9.19 11.89 6.05
N ALA A 166 8.87 10.64 6.27
CA ALA A 166 9.87 9.57 6.18
C ALA A 166 10.45 9.44 4.77
N HIS A 167 9.62 9.51 3.74
CA HIS A 167 10.05 9.33 2.36
C HIS A 167 10.83 10.52 1.81
N VAL A 168 10.37 11.76 2.09
CA VAL A 168 10.92 12.97 1.48
C VAL A 168 12.03 13.58 2.33
N GLU A 169 11.85 13.60 3.66
CA GLU A 169 12.78 14.24 4.59
C GLU A 169 13.77 13.23 5.22
N GLY A 170 13.56 11.92 5.05
CA GLY A 170 14.36 10.87 5.70
C GLY A 170 14.11 10.71 7.20
N ASP A 171 13.00 11.26 7.72
CA ASP A 171 12.63 11.16 9.13
C ASP A 171 12.04 9.79 9.46
N LEU A 172 12.91 8.84 9.81
CA LEU A 172 12.49 7.45 10.09
C LEU A 172 11.62 7.31 11.36
N ASP A 173 11.60 8.33 12.21
CA ASP A 173 10.80 8.36 13.44
C ASP A 173 9.48 9.16 13.29
N ALA A 174 9.16 9.63 12.08
CA ALA A 174 8.01 10.50 11.84
C ALA A 174 6.67 9.92 12.34
N ALA A 175 6.54 8.59 12.39
CA ALA A 175 5.30 7.95 12.85
C ALA A 175 5.15 7.87 14.39
N ILE A 176 6.22 8.11 15.16
CA ILE A 176 6.22 7.98 16.64
C ILE A 176 6.56 9.28 17.36
N LYS A 177 6.66 10.40 16.64
CA LYS A 177 6.80 11.76 17.18
C LYS A 177 5.43 12.39 17.38
#